data_7fb688a0ac97d8d7723b4e8854015d1a
#
_entry.id   7fb688a0ac97d8d7723b4e8854015d1a
#
_cell.length_a   1.000
_cell.length_b   1.000
_cell.length_c   1.000
_cell.angle_alpha   90.00
_cell.angle_beta   90.00
_cell.angle_gamma   90.00
#
_symmetry.space_group_name_H-M   'P 1'
#
loop_
_entity.id
_entity.type
_entity.pdbx_description
1 polymer ?
#
loop_
_entity_poly.entity_id
_entity_poly.type
_entity_poly.pdbx_seq_one_letter_code
_entity_poly.pdbx_strand_id
1 'polypeptide(L)'
;MLEIDKVSVIYDSSQLFANLSLTIQHQEIVALTGPSGSGKTTLLRCIAGLESISTGSIRINGQDITNQPAHLRNIGMVFQDNQLFPHLNVGQNIAYPLRIKRVSKKISDQKVREVLSLVGLNHLIDRTVINLSGGEAKRVAVARALIAEPQVLLLDEPLTGLDVDLHGRLLEDLNKLLRTRGTTVLHVTHDKAEASAFADRVLDLRQLIS
;
A
#
# COMPACT_ATOMS: atom_id res chain seq x y z
N MET A 1 8.55 -0.58 12.48
CA MET A 1 9.00 0.80 12.29
C MET A 1 9.58 0.94 10.89
N LEU A 2 9.18 1.96 10.13
CA LEU A 2 9.77 2.33 8.84
C LEU A 2 10.54 3.63 9.02
N GLU A 3 11.79 3.67 8.56
CA GLU A 3 12.67 4.83 8.65
C GLU A 3 13.16 5.19 7.26
N ILE A 4 13.02 6.45 6.90
CA ILE A 4 13.54 7.08 5.68
C ILE A 4 14.48 8.17 6.16
N ASP A 5 15.76 8.08 5.82
CA ASP A 5 16.79 8.99 6.29
C ASP A 5 17.47 9.70 5.13
N LYS A 6 17.25 11.00 5.01
CA LYS A 6 17.84 11.90 4.01
C LYS A 6 17.77 11.39 2.58
N VAL A 7 16.61 10.81 2.23
CA VAL A 7 16.41 10.26 0.88
C VAL A 7 16.22 11.39 -0.13
N SER A 8 16.99 11.30 -1.22
CA SER A 8 16.83 12.18 -2.38
C SER A 8 16.56 11.36 -3.63
N VAL A 9 15.74 11.92 -4.54
CA VAL A 9 15.43 11.32 -5.83
C VAL A 9 15.62 12.34 -6.93
N ILE A 10 16.32 11.93 -7.98
CA ILE A 10 16.60 12.72 -9.17
C ILE A 10 16.01 12.00 -10.37
N TYR A 11 15.21 12.70 -11.16
CA TYR A 11 14.60 12.25 -12.41
C TYR A 11 15.07 13.14 -13.57
N ASP A 12 15.64 12.55 -14.61
CA ASP A 12 16.08 13.27 -15.82
C ASP A 12 16.84 14.57 -15.52
N SER A 13 17.81 14.49 -14.58
CA SER A 13 18.60 15.62 -14.08
C SER A 13 17.79 16.67 -13.30
N SER A 14 16.52 16.43 -13.02
CA SER A 14 15.66 17.25 -12.15
C SER A 14 15.51 16.59 -10.78
N GLN A 15 15.77 17.35 -9.73
CA GLN A 15 15.58 16.88 -8.37
C GLN A 15 14.11 16.90 -7.99
N LEU A 16 13.53 15.72 -7.74
CA LEU A 16 12.14 15.59 -7.34
C LEU A 16 11.96 15.97 -5.86
N PHE A 17 12.83 15.46 -5.00
CA PHE A 17 12.96 15.87 -3.60
C PHE A 17 14.37 15.59 -3.06
N ALA A 18 14.75 16.35 -2.03
CA ALA A 18 16.04 16.26 -1.38
C ALA A 18 15.92 16.03 0.13
N ASN A 19 16.85 15.25 0.67
CA ASN A 19 17.03 15.05 2.11
C ASN A 19 15.75 14.72 2.88
N LEU A 20 14.77 14.07 2.23
CA LEU A 20 13.51 13.70 2.85
C LEU A 20 13.76 12.72 3.99
N SER A 21 13.27 13.06 5.17
CA SER A 21 13.36 12.20 6.35
C SER A 21 11.98 12.00 6.96
N LEU A 22 11.64 10.73 7.25
CA LEU A 22 10.36 10.34 7.82
C LEU A 22 10.53 9.07 8.64
N THR A 23 9.96 9.05 9.83
CA THR A 23 9.85 7.85 10.65
C THR A 23 8.38 7.51 10.92
N ILE A 24 8.00 6.26 10.68
CA ILE A 24 6.68 5.72 11.00
C ILE A 24 6.89 4.62 12.04
N GLN A 25 6.23 4.78 13.20
CA GLN A 25 6.36 3.84 14.29
C GLN A 25 5.69 2.49 13.98
N HIS A 26 5.98 1.49 14.79
CA HIS A 26 5.34 0.19 14.66
C HIS A 26 3.81 0.35 14.84
N GLN A 27 3.02 -0.23 13.94
CA GLN A 27 1.54 -0.18 13.94
C GLN A 27 0.94 1.24 13.75
N GLU A 28 1.76 2.24 13.46
CA GLU A 28 1.30 3.60 13.16
C GLU A 28 0.75 3.66 11.72
N ILE A 29 -0.35 4.39 11.55
CA ILE A 29 -0.90 4.77 10.26
C ILE A 29 -0.57 6.24 10.03
N VAL A 30 0.27 6.53 9.06
CA VAL A 30 0.64 7.90 8.65
C VAL A 30 0.03 8.21 7.30
N ALA A 31 -0.67 9.33 7.20
CA ALA A 31 -1.11 9.87 5.92
C ALA A 31 -0.13 10.93 5.42
N LEU A 32 0.26 10.82 4.16
CA LEU A 32 1.09 11.78 3.46
C LEU A 32 0.25 12.52 2.42
N THR A 33 0.11 13.83 2.61
CA THR A 33 -0.62 14.72 1.72
C THR A 33 0.35 15.58 0.90
N GLY A 34 -0.16 16.24 -0.13
CA GLY A 34 0.60 17.17 -0.96
C GLY A 34 -0.02 17.30 -2.35
N PRO A 35 0.36 18.32 -3.15
CA PRO A 35 -0.19 18.53 -4.49
C PRO A 35 0.12 17.36 -5.44
N SER A 36 -0.65 17.28 -6.52
CA SER A 36 -0.35 16.34 -7.62
C SER A 36 1.04 16.64 -8.19
N GLY A 37 1.78 15.59 -8.53
CA GLY A 37 3.14 15.72 -9.07
C GLY A 37 4.23 16.02 -8.02
N SER A 38 3.93 16.12 -6.72
CA SER A 38 4.93 16.39 -5.68
C SER A 38 5.86 15.22 -5.36
N GLY A 39 5.69 14.05 -5.96
CA GLY A 39 6.55 12.90 -5.74
C GLY A 39 6.04 11.87 -4.72
N LYS A 40 4.80 11.98 -4.23
CA LYS A 40 4.23 11.03 -3.25
C LYS A 40 4.26 9.58 -3.74
N THR A 41 3.75 9.31 -4.93
CA THR A 41 3.79 7.99 -5.58
C THR A 41 5.22 7.51 -5.77
N THR A 42 6.13 8.41 -6.20
CA THR A 42 7.55 8.08 -6.36
C THR A 42 8.19 7.68 -5.03
N LEU A 43 7.88 8.38 -3.93
CA LEU A 43 8.33 8.00 -2.61
C LEU A 43 7.87 6.60 -2.22
N LEU A 44 6.57 6.28 -2.43
CA LEU A 44 6.06 4.93 -2.17
C LEU A 44 6.79 3.88 -3.03
N ARG A 45 7.05 4.18 -4.31
CA ARG A 45 7.77 3.28 -5.22
C ARG A 45 9.23 3.07 -4.78
N CYS A 46 9.91 4.10 -4.30
CA CYS A 46 11.25 3.99 -3.72
C CYS A 46 11.26 3.10 -2.47
N ILE A 47 10.28 3.27 -1.56
CA ILE A 47 10.14 2.44 -0.37
C ILE A 47 9.87 0.99 -0.76
N ALA A 48 8.99 0.77 -1.75
CA ALA A 48 8.68 -0.57 -2.27
C ALA A 48 9.85 -1.24 -3.02
N GLY A 49 10.88 -0.48 -3.42
CA GLY A 49 12.01 -0.96 -4.22
C GLY A 49 11.70 -1.12 -5.71
N LEU A 50 10.71 -0.38 -6.18
CA LEU A 50 10.33 -0.29 -7.60
C LEU A 50 11.06 0.84 -8.32
N GLU A 51 11.58 1.81 -7.56
CA GLU A 51 12.37 2.94 -8.02
C GLU A 51 13.62 3.06 -7.13
N SER A 52 14.71 3.54 -7.70
CA SER A 52 15.96 3.76 -6.96
C SER A 52 15.98 5.14 -6.31
N ILE A 53 16.58 5.24 -5.13
CA ILE A 53 16.93 6.53 -4.54
C ILE A 53 18.34 6.96 -4.99
N SER A 54 18.59 8.27 -5.03
CA SER A 54 19.91 8.82 -5.40
C SER A 54 20.86 8.89 -4.19
N THR A 55 20.35 9.26 -3.02
CA THR A 55 21.08 9.31 -1.75
C THR A 55 20.17 8.96 -0.58
N GLY A 56 20.74 8.71 0.58
CA GLY A 56 20.02 8.38 1.81
C GLY A 56 19.86 6.88 2.03
N SER A 57 18.99 6.52 2.98
CA SER A 57 18.70 5.11 3.29
C SER A 57 17.25 4.89 3.69
N ILE A 58 16.79 3.65 3.47
CA ILE A 58 15.45 3.18 3.88
C ILE A 58 15.65 1.95 4.75
N ARG A 59 15.04 1.95 5.95
CA ARG A 59 15.13 0.84 6.90
C ARG A 59 13.76 0.39 7.38
N ILE A 60 13.61 -0.92 7.60
CA ILE A 60 12.45 -1.51 8.26
C ILE A 60 12.95 -2.26 9.49
N ASN A 61 12.45 -1.90 10.68
CA ASN A 61 12.85 -2.49 11.95
C ASN A 61 14.38 -2.50 12.14
N GLY A 62 15.05 -1.41 11.76
CA GLY A 62 16.51 -1.25 11.82
C GLY A 62 17.31 -1.94 10.71
N GLN A 63 16.67 -2.80 9.90
CA GLN A 63 17.33 -3.45 8.76
C GLN A 63 17.31 -2.51 7.55
N ASP A 64 18.50 -2.25 6.98
CA ASP A 64 18.63 -1.49 5.74
C ASP A 64 18.09 -2.31 4.55
N ILE A 65 17.12 -1.74 3.84
CA ILE A 65 16.49 -2.34 2.67
C ILE A 65 16.75 -1.53 1.40
N THR A 66 17.57 -0.50 1.48
CA THR A 66 17.78 0.48 0.40
C THR A 66 18.06 -0.18 -0.94
N ASN A 67 18.98 -1.13 -0.97
CA ASN A 67 19.39 -1.84 -2.19
C ASN A 67 18.75 -3.23 -2.33
N GLN A 68 17.78 -3.57 -1.47
CA GLN A 68 17.09 -4.84 -1.60
C GLN A 68 16.07 -4.78 -2.75
N PRO A 69 15.97 -5.82 -3.58
CA PRO A 69 14.93 -5.91 -4.60
C PRO A 69 13.53 -5.98 -3.96
N ALA A 70 12.51 -5.43 -4.64
CA ALA A 70 11.16 -5.27 -4.13
C ALA A 70 10.56 -6.55 -3.48
N HIS A 71 10.77 -7.71 -4.12
CA HIS A 71 10.20 -8.98 -3.66
C HIS A 71 10.80 -9.49 -2.32
N LEU A 72 11.91 -8.93 -1.85
CA LEU A 72 12.56 -9.27 -0.58
C LEU A 72 12.24 -8.28 0.56
N ARG A 73 11.64 -7.11 0.25
CA ARG A 73 11.39 -6.07 1.25
C ARG A 73 10.23 -6.37 2.21
N ASN A 74 9.43 -7.39 1.95
CA ASN A 74 8.23 -7.73 2.73
C ASN A 74 7.26 -6.54 2.92
N ILE A 75 7.09 -5.76 1.85
CA ILE A 75 6.20 -4.60 1.75
C ILE A 75 4.99 -4.98 0.89
N GLY A 76 3.79 -4.61 1.34
CA GLY A 76 2.59 -4.62 0.51
C GLY A 76 2.38 -3.25 -0.12
N MET A 77 1.95 -3.20 -1.38
CA MET A 77 1.60 -1.94 -2.04
C MET A 77 0.27 -2.07 -2.77
N VAL A 78 -0.59 -1.07 -2.56
CA VAL A 78 -1.83 -0.87 -3.32
C VAL A 78 -1.61 0.34 -4.20
N PHE A 79 -1.70 0.13 -5.52
CA PHE A 79 -1.53 1.17 -6.53
C PHE A 79 -2.86 1.87 -6.80
N GLN A 80 -2.80 3.10 -7.28
CA GLN A 80 -3.97 3.91 -7.63
C GLN A 80 -4.89 3.22 -8.66
N ASP A 81 -4.32 2.52 -9.64
CA ASP A 81 -4.99 1.80 -10.73
C ASP A 81 -5.25 0.30 -10.44
N ASN A 82 -5.12 -0.12 -9.17
CA ASN A 82 -5.32 -1.49 -8.65
C ASN A 82 -4.39 -2.56 -9.23
N GLN A 83 -3.93 -2.46 -10.47
CA GLN A 83 -3.01 -3.39 -11.16
C GLN A 83 -3.37 -4.87 -10.97
N LEU A 84 -4.66 -5.23 -11.10
CA LEU A 84 -5.11 -6.61 -11.04
C LEU A 84 -4.68 -7.37 -12.30
N PHE A 85 -4.39 -8.65 -12.15
CA PHE A 85 -4.05 -9.53 -13.28
C PHE A 85 -5.33 -9.93 -14.03
N PRO A 86 -5.58 -9.44 -15.26
CA PRO A 86 -6.86 -9.60 -15.93
C PRO A 86 -7.17 -11.05 -16.34
N HIS A 87 -6.14 -11.87 -16.50
CA HIS A 87 -6.24 -13.31 -16.84
C HIS A 87 -6.48 -14.22 -15.63
N LEU A 88 -6.52 -13.66 -14.41
CA LEU A 88 -6.77 -14.39 -13.16
C LEU A 88 -8.15 -13.99 -12.60
N ASN A 89 -8.81 -14.93 -11.91
CA ASN A 89 -10.00 -14.61 -11.12
C ASN A 89 -9.64 -13.90 -9.81
N VAL A 90 -10.64 -13.49 -9.02
CA VAL A 90 -10.46 -12.80 -7.73
C VAL A 90 -9.60 -13.62 -6.76
N GLY A 91 -9.96 -14.89 -6.54
CA GLY A 91 -9.22 -15.77 -5.64
C GLY A 91 -7.76 -15.95 -6.06
N GLN A 92 -7.51 -16.11 -7.36
CA GLN A 92 -6.17 -16.25 -7.90
C GLN A 92 -5.34 -14.96 -7.82
N ASN A 93 -5.97 -13.78 -8.03
CA ASN A 93 -5.32 -12.48 -7.81
C ASN A 93 -4.84 -12.35 -6.37
N ILE A 94 -5.74 -12.63 -5.41
CA ILE A 94 -5.42 -12.55 -3.98
C ILE A 94 -4.35 -13.59 -3.60
N ALA A 95 -4.45 -14.83 -4.08
CA ALA A 95 -3.48 -15.90 -3.79
C ALA A 95 -2.09 -15.66 -4.40
N TYR A 96 -1.95 -14.72 -5.35
CA TYR A 96 -0.73 -14.56 -6.12
C TYR A 96 0.55 -14.38 -5.28
N PRO A 97 0.58 -13.51 -4.23
CA PRO A 97 1.76 -13.37 -3.37
C PRO A 97 2.12 -14.67 -2.64
N LEU A 98 1.14 -15.46 -2.21
CA LEU A 98 1.38 -16.75 -1.53
C LEU A 98 1.95 -17.78 -2.49
N ARG A 99 1.54 -17.74 -3.76
CA ARG A 99 2.10 -18.61 -4.81
C ARG A 99 3.59 -18.30 -5.04
N ILE A 100 3.98 -17.03 -5.07
CA ILE A 100 5.39 -16.62 -5.17
C ILE A 100 6.19 -17.11 -3.96
N LYS A 101 5.62 -17.01 -2.74
CA LYS A 101 6.21 -17.54 -1.50
C LYS A 101 6.14 -19.08 -1.39
N ARG A 102 5.63 -19.80 -2.41
CA ARG A 102 5.48 -21.25 -2.45
C ARG A 102 4.69 -21.83 -1.26
N VAL A 103 3.71 -21.09 -0.77
CA VAL A 103 2.80 -21.57 0.28
C VAL A 103 1.93 -22.69 -0.27
N SER A 104 1.71 -23.75 0.52
CA SER A 104 0.90 -24.89 0.10
C SER A 104 -0.52 -24.47 -0.28
N LYS A 105 -1.13 -25.16 -1.26
CA LYS A 105 -2.46 -24.84 -1.77
C LYS A 105 -3.51 -24.80 -0.64
N LYS A 106 -3.49 -25.79 0.26
CA LYS A 106 -4.43 -25.88 1.39
C LYS A 106 -4.39 -24.62 2.27
N ILE A 107 -3.19 -24.14 2.64
CA ILE A 107 -3.00 -22.95 3.46
C ILE A 107 -3.38 -21.69 2.67
N SER A 108 -3.00 -21.64 1.38
CA SER A 108 -3.35 -20.53 0.50
C SER A 108 -4.87 -20.37 0.35
N ASP A 109 -5.60 -21.45 0.08
CA ASP A 109 -7.06 -21.43 -0.08
C ASP A 109 -7.76 -20.99 1.21
N GLN A 110 -7.25 -21.39 2.38
CA GLN A 110 -7.77 -20.94 3.67
C GLN A 110 -7.55 -19.42 3.86
N LYS A 111 -6.31 -18.94 3.68
CA LYS A 111 -5.98 -17.51 3.81
C LYS A 111 -6.76 -16.63 2.83
N VAL A 112 -6.98 -17.10 1.60
CA VAL A 112 -7.79 -16.39 0.59
C VAL A 112 -9.22 -16.19 1.08
N ARG A 113 -9.86 -17.24 1.63
CA ARG A 113 -11.23 -17.14 2.17
C ARG A 113 -11.30 -16.20 3.36
N GLU A 114 -10.33 -16.26 4.26
CA GLU A 114 -10.23 -15.37 5.43
C GLU A 114 -10.14 -13.90 4.98
N VAL A 115 -9.24 -13.58 4.04
CA VAL A 115 -9.07 -12.21 3.55
C VAL A 115 -10.28 -11.74 2.74
N LEU A 116 -10.89 -12.62 1.91
CA LEU A 116 -12.13 -12.30 1.20
C LEU A 116 -13.28 -11.98 2.15
N SER A 117 -13.38 -12.72 3.27
CA SER A 117 -14.38 -12.43 4.30
C SER A 117 -14.18 -11.05 4.92
N LEU A 118 -12.93 -10.66 5.19
CA LEU A 118 -12.58 -9.36 5.74
C LEU A 118 -12.96 -8.19 4.83
N VAL A 119 -12.84 -8.38 3.51
CA VAL A 119 -13.19 -7.35 2.52
C VAL A 119 -14.62 -7.50 1.96
N GLY A 120 -15.41 -8.45 2.49
CA GLY A 120 -16.83 -8.65 2.10
C GLY A 120 -17.03 -9.17 0.67
N LEU A 121 -16.07 -9.93 0.11
CA LEU A 121 -16.10 -10.39 -1.29
C LEU A 121 -16.12 -11.91 -1.46
N ASN A 122 -16.56 -12.68 -0.45
CA ASN A 122 -16.56 -14.16 -0.52
C ASN A 122 -17.30 -14.72 -1.74
N HIS A 123 -18.40 -14.05 -2.12
CA HIS A 123 -19.26 -14.45 -3.24
C HIS A 123 -18.62 -14.23 -4.62
N LEU A 124 -17.45 -13.56 -4.68
CA LEU A 124 -16.77 -13.22 -5.93
C LEU A 124 -15.50 -14.04 -6.18
N ILE A 125 -15.17 -15.04 -5.35
CA ILE A 125 -13.88 -15.75 -5.39
C ILE A 125 -13.52 -16.26 -6.79
N ASP A 126 -14.49 -16.78 -7.55
CA ASP A 126 -14.28 -17.34 -8.89
C ASP A 126 -14.55 -16.34 -10.02
N ARG A 127 -14.99 -15.10 -9.69
CA ARG A 127 -15.33 -14.09 -10.69
C ARG A 127 -14.07 -13.53 -11.36
N THR A 128 -14.14 -13.29 -12.68
CA THR A 128 -13.08 -12.61 -13.41
C THR A 128 -12.98 -11.15 -12.98
N VAL A 129 -11.75 -10.63 -12.80
CA VAL A 129 -11.55 -9.27 -12.31
C VAL A 129 -11.97 -8.17 -13.28
N ILE A 130 -12.10 -8.49 -14.58
CA ILE A 130 -12.56 -7.56 -15.61
C ILE A 130 -14.02 -7.11 -15.37
N ASN A 131 -14.81 -7.95 -14.74
CA ASN A 131 -16.24 -7.73 -14.49
C ASN A 131 -16.53 -7.18 -13.07
N LEU A 132 -15.51 -6.66 -12.39
CA LEU A 132 -15.65 -6.04 -11.06
C LEU A 132 -16.02 -4.56 -11.20
N SER A 133 -16.82 -4.07 -10.25
CA SER A 133 -16.96 -2.63 -10.03
C SER A 133 -15.64 -2.04 -9.54
N GLY A 134 -15.46 -0.71 -9.68
CA GLY A 134 -14.27 -0.04 -9.19
C GLY A 134 -13.98 -0.30 -7.71
N GLY A 135 -15.02 -0.30 -6.86
CA GLY A 135 -14.90 -0.60 -5.44
C GLY A 135 -14.54 -2.06 -5.13
N GLU A 136 -15.10 -3.02 -5.88
CA GLU A 136 -14.73 -4.43 -5.77
C GLU A 136 -13.27 -4.64 -6.17
N ALA A 137 -12.84 -4.05 -7.29
CA ALA A 137 -11.46 -4.14 -7.76
C ALA A 137 -10.46 -3.57 -6.73
N LYS A 138 -10.77 -2.44 -6.10
CA LYS A 138 -9.96 -1.85 -5.02
C LYS A 138 -9.87 -2.76 -3.81
N ARG A 139 -10.97 -3.33 -3.35
CA ARG A 139 -10.97 -4.30 -2.24
C ARG A 139 -10.17 -5.56 -2.57
N VAL A 140 -10.21 -6.04 -3.81
CA VAL A 140 -9.36 -7.17 -4.25
C VAL A 140 -7.87 -6.79 -4.22
N ALA A 141 -7.50 -5.57 -4.66
CA ALA A 141 -6.12 -5.08 -4.62
C ALA A 141 -5.60 -4.97 -3.18
N VAL A 142 -6.41 -4.43 -2.26
CA VAL A 142 -6.10 -4.38 -0.83
C VAL A 142 -5.94 -5.79 -0.25
N ALA A 143 -6.89 -6.70 -0.52
CA ALA A 143 -6.83 -8.08 -0.07
C ALA A 143 -5.55 -8.79 -0.55
N ARG A 144 -5.17 -8.58 -1.82
CA ARG A 144 -3.93 -9.11 -2.40
C ARG A 144 -2.68 -8.58 -1.69
N ALA A 145 -2.66 -7.30 -1.34
CA ALA A 145 -1.52 -6.71 -0.63
C ALA A 145 -1.41 -7.23 0.82
N LEU A 146 -2.55 -7.46 1.48
CA LEU A 146 -2.61 -7.87 2.89
C LEU A 146 -2.37 -9.37 3.11
N ILE A 147 -2.68 -10.23 2.14
CA ILE A 147 -2.60 -11.69 2.33
C ILE A 147 -1.18 -12.18 2.60
N ALA A 148 -0.18 -11.44 2.13
CA ALA A 148 1.23 -11.75 2.35
C ALA A 148 1.73 -11.37 3.74
N GLU A 149 0.87 -10.75 4.58
CA GLU A 149 1.18 -10.27 5.93
C GLU A 149 2.42 -9.36 5.92
N PRO A 150 2.38 -8.23 5.17
CA PRO A 150 3.54 -7.36 5.04
C PRO A 150 3.84 -6.63 6.35
N GLN A 151 5.12 -6.31 6.58
CA GLN A 151 5.55 -5.49 7.72
C GLN A 151 5.12 -4.03 7.56
N VAL A 152 5.08 -3.54 6.32
CA VAL A 152 4.64 -2.20 5.94
C VAL A 152 3.67 -2.30 4.78
N LEU A 153 2.58 -1.56 4.85
CA LEU A 153 1.62 -1.41 3.76
C LEU A 153 1.67 0.01 3.21
N LEU A 154 1.86 0.13 1.92
CA LEU A 154 1.86 1.38 1.18
C LEU A 154 0.56 1.50 0.39
N LEU A 155 -0.17 2.60 0.59
CA LEU A 155 -1.45 2.86 -0.05
C LEU A 155 -1.34 4.13 -0.91
N ASP A 156 -1.46 3.98 -2.22
CA ASP A 156 -1.40 5.09 -3.18
C ASP A 156 -2.80 5.43 -3.67
N GLU A 157 -3.44 6.42 -3.05
CA GLU A 157 -4.80 6.86 -3.34
C GLU A 157 -5.81 5.70 -3.48
N PRO A 158 -5.89 4.79 -2.50
CA PRO A 158 -6.59 3.51 -2.64
C PRO A 158 -8.10 3.66 -2.84
N LEU A 159 -8.69 4.80 -2.48
CA LEU A 159 -10.14 5.02 -2.51
C LEU A 159 -10.58 6.09 -3.52
N THR A 160 -9.65 6.67 -4.27
CA THR A 160 -9.96 7.69 -5.29
C THR A 160 -10.92 7.17 -6.36
N GLY A 161 -11.91 7.99 -6.74
CA GLY A 161 -12.88 7.66 -7.80
C GLY A 161 -14.02 6.73 -7.37
N LEU A 162 -14.23 6.54 -6.07
CA LEU A 162 -15.42 5.88 -5.52
C LEU A 162 -16.51 6.92 -5.22
N ASP A 163 -17.77 6.49 -5.24
CA ASP A 163 -18.88 7.30 -4.72
C ASP A 163 -18.74 7.52 -3.21
N VAL A 164 -19.34 8.61 -2.70
CA VAL A 164 -19.15 9.10 -1.33
C VAL A 164 -19.53 8.06 -0.27
N ASP A 165 -20.67 7.36 -0.48
CA ASP A 165 -21.17 6.37 0.48
C ASP A 165 -20.29 5.13 0.54
N LEU A 166 -19.83 4.66 -0.62
CA LEU A 166 -18.93 3.52 -0.71
C LEU A 166 -17.54 3.87 -0.16
N HIS A 167 -17.04 5.08 -0.43
CA HIS A 167 -15.77 5.59 0.06
C HIS A 167 -15.71 5.55 1.60
N GLY A 168 -16.71 6.13 2.28
CA GLY A 168 -16.75 6.17 3.74
C GLY A 168 -16.73 4.77 4.38
N ARG A 169 -17.57 3.85 3.88
CA ARG A 169 -17.64 2.47 4.38
C ARG A 169 -16.33 1.72 4.18
N LEU A 170 -15.73 1.83 3.00
CA LEU A 170 -14.46 1.16 2.71
C LEU A 170 -13.31 1.71 3.54
N LEU A 171 -13.30 3.02 3.81
CA LEU A 171 -12.32 3.67 4.68
C LEU A 171 -12.38 3.11 6.11
N GLU A 172 -13.60 3.01 6.67
CA GLU A 172 -13.83 2.45 8.00
C GLU A 172 -13.42 0.97 8.08
N ASP A 173 -13.86 0.16 7.12
CA ASP A 173 -13.56 -1.28 7.06
C ASP A 173 -12.04 -1.51 6.95
N LEU A 174 -11.36 -0.74 6.08
CA LEU A 174 -9.92 -0.82 5.90
C LEU A 174 -9.18 -0.38 7.17
N ASN A 175 -9.59 0.73 7.79
CA ASN A 175 -8.98 1.22 9.04
C ASN A 175 -9.10 0.16 10.16
N LYS A 176 -10.31 -0.38 10.38
CA LYS A 176 -10.56 -1.43 11.37
C LYS A 176 -9.69 -2.66 11.12
N LEU A 177 -9.60 -3.10 9.85
CA LEU A 177 -8.78 -4.24 9.45
C LEU A 177 -7.30 -4.03 9.76
N LEU A 178 -6.74 -2.87 9.36
CA LEU A 178 -5.33 -2.55 9.52
C LEU A 178 -4.95 -2.43 11.00
N ARG A 179 -5.81 -1.80 11.81
CA ARG A 179 -5.61 -1.70 13.27
C ARG A 179 -5.69 -3.06 13.96
N THR A 180 -6.65 -3.91 13.60
CA THR A 180 -6.77 -5.27 14.15
C THR A 180 -5.52 -6.11 13.86
N ARG A 181 -4.89 -5.90 12.71
CA ARG A 181 -3.67 -6.61 12.32
C ARG A 181 -2.38 -5.94 12.81
N GLY A 182 -2.46 -4.75 13.39
CA GLY A 182 -1.29 -3.99 13.82
C GLY A 182 -0.32 -3.69 12.68
N THR A 183 -0.86 -3.38 11.48
CA THR A 183 -0.04 -3.13 10.28
C THR A 183 0.49 -1.69 10.31
N THR A 184 1.78 -1.50 10.06
CA THR A 184 2.38 -0.17 9.84
C THR A 184 2.01 0.32 8.45
N VAL A 185 1.47 1.54 8.33
CA VAL A 185 0.90 2.02 7.06
C VAL A 185 1.44 3.41 6.70
N LEU A 186 1.83 3.58 5.44
CA LEU A 186 1.98 4.89 4.80
C LEU A 186 0.91 5.03 3.72
N HIS A 187 -0.03 5.92 3.97
CA HIS A 187 -1.16 6.21 3.10
C HIS A 187 -0.97 7.54 2.39
N VAL A 188 -0.98 7.53 1.08
CA VAL A 188 -0.93 8.74 0.25
C VAL A 188 -2.34 9.09 -0.22
N THR A 189 -2.75 10.32 0.01
CA THR A 189 -4.01 10.88 -0.48
C THR A 189 -3.87 12.38 -0.73
N HIS A 190 -4.71 12.92 -1.60
CA HIS A 190 -4.88 14.36 -1.77
C HIS A 190 -6.08 14.90 -0.96
N ASP A 191 -6.90 14.02 -0.41
CA ASP A 191 -8.06 14.37 0.43
C ASP A 191 -7.65 14.48 1.90
N LYS A 192 -7.74 15.70 2.44
CA LYS A 192 -7.41 15.99 3.85
C LYS A 192 -8.40 15.39 4.83
N ALA A 193 -9.67 15.28 4.44
CA ALA A 193 -10.70 14.68 5.30
C ALA A 193 -10.46 13.17 5.42
N GLU A 194 -10.17 12.50 4.31
CA GLU A 194 -9.74 11.10 4.29
C GLU A 194 -8.49 10.89 5.17
N ALA A 195 -7.44 11.70 4.96
CA ALA A 195 -6.22 11.62 5.74
C ALA A 195 -6.48 11.71 7.25
N SER A 196 -7.30 12.69 7.69
CA SER A 196 -7.60 12.91 9.10
C SER A 196 -8.49 11.82 9.72
N ALA A 197 -9.38 11.21 8.94
CA ALA A 197 -10.26 10.14 9.40
C ALA A 197 -9.53 8.78 9.51
N PHE A 198 -8.48 8.58 8.73
CA PHE A 198 -7.80 7.30 8.58
C PHE A 198 -6.52 7.18 9.42
N ALA A 199 -5.72 8.24 9.51
CA ALA A 199 -4.37 8.20 10.04
C ALA A 199 -4.25 8.69 11.49
N ASP A 200 -3.23 8.17 12.19
CA ASP A 200 -2.81 8.66 13.51
C ASP A 200 -2.09 10.01 13.40
N ARG A 201 -1.41 10.22 12.25
CA ARG A 201 -0.64 11.44 11.96
C ARG A 201 -0.74 11.78 10.48
N VAL A 202 -0.97 13.06 10.20
CA VAL A 202 -1.02 13.60 8.84
C VAL A 202 0.18 14.50 8.60
N LEU A 203 0.89 14.28 7.51
CA LEU A 203 2.07 15.03 7.12
C LEU A 203 1.87 15.64 5.73
N ASP A 204 2.43 16.81 5.49
CA ASP A 204 2.53 17.37 4.14
C ASP A 204 3.94 17.09 3.60
N LEU A 205 4.02 16.48 2.41
CA LEU A 205 5.31 16.11 1.80
C LEU A 205 6.25 17.34 1.68
N ARG A 206 5.70 18.52 1.43
CA ARG A 206 6.49 19.77 1.31
C ARG A 206 7.21 20.16 2.60
N GLN A 207 6.72 19.71 3.74
CA GLN A 207 7.34 19.98 5.05
C GLN A 207 8.47 18.98 5.38
N LEU A 208 8.55 17.88 4.62
CA LEU A 208 9.56 16.84 4.80
C LEU A 208 10.77 17.02 3.85
N ILE A 209 10.66 17.94 2.89
CA ILE A 209 11.68 18.25 1.90
C ILE A 209 12.43 19.51 2.35
N SER A 210 13.74 19.42 2.43
CA SER A 210 14.63 20.56 2.79
C SER A 210 15.04 21.32 1.55
#